data_f7519c62e9a9305a97a29289f4de97d1
#
_entry.id   f7519c62e9a9305a97a29289f4de97d1
#
_cell.length_a   1.000
_cell.length_b   1.000
_cell.length_c   1.000
_cell.angle_alpha   90.00
_cell.angle_beta   90.00
_cell.angle_gamma   90.00
#
_symmetry.space_group_name_H-M   'P 1'
#
loop_
_entity.id
_entity.type
_entity.pdbx_description
1 polymer ?
#
loop_
_entity_poly.entity_id
_entity_poly.type
_entity_poly.pdbx_seq_one_letter_code
_entity_poly.pdbx_strand_id
1 'polypeptide(L)'
;VRVVAPTGLTREAAEILHPVRDDLVVIGALAVQIALEGHDIPLTPTRDVDAGTSTDRAAAVVAHLEGRGLRRSEDRHEQGFTWVQDKLKVQLVRPFHPFPKPPADRLPVNNLISELSRYRWLVAFEEEPERGLFWAARPAALVGLKEAAFGRTRPSGERVDRDFSDVVLLLENESERISEEVAGDGAMRSRVRRAAQRLSEEPVATESAVRELVASGHSETPREAASTVERATRAILGELQ
;
A
#
# COMPACT_ATOMS: atom_id res chain seq x y z
N VAL A 1 2.87 11.28 13.72
CA VAL A 1 2.94 12.02 12.44
C VAL A 1 4.14 11.52 11.66
N ARG A 2 3.99 11.29 10.37
CA ARG A 2 5.08 11.03 9.43
C ARG A 2 5.30 12.32 8.63
N VAL A 3 6.46 12.93 8.76
CA VAL A 3 6.83 14.13 8.01
C VAL A 3 7.56 13.69 6.75
N VAL A 4 7.17 14.22 5.60
CA VAL A 4 7.69 13.82 4.28
C VAL A 4 8.03 15.04 3.43
N ALA A 5 9.03 14.91 2.56
CA ALA A 5 9.29 15.90 1.52
C ALA A 5 8.16 15.84 0.45
N PRO A 6 7.57 16.98 0.09
CA PRO A 6 6.46 16.97 -0.86
C PRO A 6 6.93 16.65 -2.27
N THR A 7 6.40 15.58 -2.85
CA THR A 7 6.49 15.28 -4.29
C THR A 7 5.26 15.83 -5.02
N GLY A 8 5.29 15.85 -6.35
CA GLY A 8 4.11 16.24 -7.14
C GLY A 8 2.88 15.41 -6.78
N LEU A 9 3.03 14.07 -6.72
CA LEU A 9 1.92 13.17 -6.40
C LEU A 9 1.43 13.32 -4.95
N THR A 10 2.33 13.49 -3.97
CA THR A 10 1.91 13.69 -2.57
C THR A 10 1.16 15.00 -2.38
N ARG A 11 1.52 16.08 -3.11
CA ARG A 11 0.78 17.35 -3.10
C ARG A 11 -0.60 17.19 -3.73
N GLU A 12 -0.70 16.58 -4.91
CA GLU A 12 -1.98 16.30 -5.57
C GLU A 12 -2.88 15.43 -4.69
N ALA A 13 -2.33 14.38 -4.09
CA ALA A 13 -3.06 13.53 -3.15
C ALA A 13 -3.56 14.33 -1.94
N ALA A 14 -2.71 15.18 -1.34
CA ALA A 14 -3.08 15.98 -0.19
C ALA A 14 -4.22 16.96 -0.51
N GLU A 15 -4.18 17.65 -1.64
CA GLU A 15 -5.22 18.57 -2.06
C GLU A 15 -6.59 17.91 -2.25
N ILE A 16 -6.58 16.69 -2.77
CA ILE A 16 -7.81 15.94 -3.05
C ILE A 16 -8.32 15.23 -1.80
N LEU A 17 -7.42 14.58 -1.04
CA LEU A 17 -7.84 13.69 0.04
C LEU A 17 -8.02 14.38 1.38
N HIS A 18 -7.38 15.55 1.61
CA HIS A 18 -7.44 16.24 2.89
C HIS A 18 -8.88 16.47 3.42
N PRO A 19 -9.87 16.89 2.61
CA PRO A 19 -11.23 17.10 3.10
C PRO A 19 -11.95 15.82 3.54
N VAL A 20 -11.52 14.65 3.05
CA VAL A 20 -12.09 13.33 3.39
C VAL A 20 -11.07 12.42 4.09
N ARG A 21 -10.01 13.00 4.64
CA ARG A 21 -8.89 12.25 5.22
C ARG A 21 -9.29 11.25 6.30
N ASP A 22 -10.33 11.56 7.07
CA ASP A 22 -10.78 10.71 8.17
C ASP A 22 -11.62 9.51 7.70
N ASP A 23 -12.02 9.51 6.43
CA ASP A 23 -12.84 8.47 5.80
C ASP A 23 -12.02 7.46 4.99
N LEU A 24 -10.71 7.68 4.87
CA LEU A 24 -9.83 6.81 4.10
C LEU A 24 -8.40 6.75 4.66
N VAL A 25 -7.65 5.74 4.20
CA VAL A 25 -6.21 5.59 4.48
C VAL A 25 -5.50 5.29 3.16
N VAL A 26 -4.50 6.07 2.80
CA VAL A 26 -3.65 5.82 1.63
C VAL A 26 -2.87 4.52 1.84
N ILE A 27 -2.89 3.67 0.83
CA ILE A 27 -2.22 2.36 0.77
C ILE A 27 -1.43 2.26 -0.54
N GLY A 28 -1.01 1.06 -0.92
CA GLY A 28 -0.34 0.84 -2.21
C GLY A 28 1.04 1.49 -2.32
N ALA A 29 1.49 1.75 -3.55
CA ALA A 29 2.83 2.21 -3.83
C ALA A 29 3.16 3.58 -3.23
N LEU A 30 2.20 4.53 -3.21
CA LEU A 30 2.42 5.83 -2.59
C LEU A 30 2.68 5.72 -1.08
N ALA A 31 1.93 4.85 -0.38
CA ALA A 31 2.15 4.63 1.04
C ALA A 31 3.50 3.93 1.32
N VAL A 32 3.95 3.04 0.42
CA VAL A 32 5.29 2.43 0.49
C VAL A 32 6.37 3.50 0.32
N GLN A 33 6.24 4.41 -0.65
CA GLN A 33 7.16 5.53 -0.82
C GLN A 33 7.24 6.41 0.43
N ILE A 34 6.10 6.73 1.03
CA ILE A 34 6.02 7.49 2.28
C ILE A 34 6.71 6.73 3.44
N ALA A 35 6.51 5.42 3.52
CA ALA A 35 7.13 4.59 4.55
C ALA A 35 8.65 4.55 4.42
N LEU A 36 9.15 4.46 3.20
CA LEU A 36 10.57 4.32 2.88
C LEU A 36 11.29 5.66 2.67
N GLU A 37 10.60 6.78 2.84
CA GLU A 37 11.24 8.09 2.73
C GLU A 37 12.35 8.27 3.78
N GLY A 38 13.48 8.83 3.34
CA GLY A 38 14.70 8.98 4.16
C GLY A 38 15.65 7.79 4.05
N HIS A 39 15.26 6.69 3.42
CA HIS A 39 16.18 5.63 3.01
C HIS A 39 16.77 5.96 1.63
N ASP A 40 18.06 5.71 1.45
CA ASP A 40 18.75 5.93 0.17
C ASP A 40 18.50 4.77 -0.80
N ILE A 41 17.24 4.66 -1.24
CA ILE A 41 16.79 3.64 -2.18
C ILE A 41 16.01 4.28 -3.33
N PRO A 42 16.21 3.82 -4.57
CA PRO A 42 15.44 4.30 -5.71
C PRO A 42 14.00 3.81 -5.60
N LEU A 43 13.03 4.71 -5.39
CA LEU A 43 11.61 4.35 -5.35
C LEU A 43 11.02 4.41 -6.76
N THR A 44 10.28 3.37 -7.14
CA THR A 44 9.59 3.35 -8.42
C THR A 44 8.50 4.45 -8.43
N PRO A 45 8.54 5.39 -9.39
CA PRO A 45 7.51 6.41 -9.49
C PRO A 45 6.12 5.78 -9.65
N THR A 46 5.16 6.22 -8.86
CA THR A 46 3.75 5.87 -9.05
C THR A 46 2.95 7.10 -9.50
N ARG A 47 1.83 6.85 -10.15
CA ARG A 47 0.83 7.88 -10.51
C ARG A 47 -0.52 7.58 -9.88
N ASP A 48 -0.61 6.44 -9.21
CA ASP A 48 -1.84 5.94 -8.64
C ASP A 48 -1.83 6.21 -7.13
N VAL A 49 -2.95 6.66 -6.61
CA VAL A 49 -3.23 6.79 -5.19
C VAL A 49 -4.23 5.70 -4.83
N ASP A 50 -3.75 4.63 -4.22
CA ASP A 50 -4.62 3.60 -3.68
C ASP A 50 -5.08 4.01 -2.28
N ALA A 51 -6.37 3.87 -1.97
CA ALA A 51 -6.91 4.20 -0.67
C ALA A 51 -7.90 3.14 -0.17
N GLY A 52 -7.74 2.75 1.08
CA GLY A 52 -8.69 1.94 1.82
C GLY A 52 -9.76 2.83 2.45
N THR A 53 -11.05 2.51 2.25
CA THR A 53 -12.17 3.21 2.86
C THR A 53 -13.16 2.23 3.47
N SER A 54 -13.80 2.59 4.59
CA SER A 54 -14.85 1.75 5.16
C SER A 54 -16.10 1.76 4.29
N THR A 55 -16.89 0.68 4.38
CA THR A 55 -18.07 0.51 3.50
C THR A 55 -19.12 1.61 3.68
N ASP A 56 -19.29 2.08 4.90
CA ASP A 56 -20.24 3.17 5.26
C ASP A 56 -19.77 4.54 4.81
N ARG A 57 -18.46 4.75 4.64
CA ARG A 57 -17.85 6.01 4.19
C ARG A 57 -17.60 6.07 2.70
N ALA A 58 -17.53 4.93 2.02
CA ALA A 58 -17.18 4.85 0.61
C ALA A 58 -18.05 5.75 -0.29
N ALA A 59 -19.36 5.85 -0.03
CA ALA A 59 -20.24 6.70 -0.80
C ALA A 59 -19.90 8.20 -0.66
N ALA A 60 -19.53 8.64 0.55
CA ALA A 60 -19.14 10.03 0.81
C ALA A 60 -17.80 10.35 0.13
N VAL A 61 -16.83 9.43 0.21
CA VAL A 61 -15.53 9.57 -0.49
C VAL A 61 -15.74 9.66 -2.00
N VAL A 62 -16.55 8.78 -2.59
CA VAL A 62 -16.88 8.83 -4.03
C VAL A 62 -17.52 10.17 -4.42
N ALA A 63 -18.53 10.62 -3.68
CA ALA A 63 -19.18 11.90 -3.95
C ALA A 63 -18.20 13.07 -3.87
N HIS A 64 -17.26 13.04 -2.92
CA HIS A 64 -16.19 14.03 -2.82
C HIS A 64 -15.27 14.02 -4.05
N LEU A 65 -14.76 12.85 -4.47
CA LEU A 65 -13.90 12.72 -5.64
C LEU A 65 -14.59 13.26 -6.91
N GLU A 66 -15.84 12.86 -7.14
CA GLU A 66 -16.65 13.34 -8.27
C GLU A 66 -16.92 14.85 -8.19
N GLY A 67 -17.19 15.37 -6.98
CA GLY A 67 -17.34 16.80 -6.72
C GLY A 67 -16.08 17.64 -6.95
N ARG A 68 -14.90 17.01 -6.84
CA ARG A 68 -13.60 17.61 -7.18
C ARG A 68 -13.26 17.53 -8.67
N GLY A 69 -14.15 16.96 -9.49
CA GLY A 69 -13.97 16.85 -10.93
C GLY A 69 -13.29 15.56 -11.40
N LEU A 70 -12.98 14.61 -10.48
CA LEU A 70 -12.50 13.30 -10.90
C LEU A 70 -13.64 12.52 -11.58
N ARG A 71 -13.34 11.86 -12.67
CA ARG A 71 -14.31 11.04 -13.41
C ARG A 71 -13.98 9.57 -13.22
N ARG A 72 -14.98 8.70 -13.28
CA ARG A 72 -14.76 7.26 -13.27
C ARG A 72 -13.93 6.85 -14.47
N SER A 73 -12.99 5.93 -14.26
CA SER A 73 -12.17 5.39 -15.34
C SER A 73 -13.06 4.82 -16.45
N GLU A 74 -12.69 5.07 -17.70
CA GLU A 74 -13.34 4.47 -18.87
C GLU A 74 -12.89 3.02 -19.11
N ASP A 75 -11.77 2.61 -18.48
CA ASP A 75 -11.33 1.23 -18.52
C ASP A 75 -12.36 0.34 -17.82
N ARG A 76 -12.93 -0.62 -18.58
CA ARG A 76 -13.96 -1.55 -18.10
C ARG A 76 -13.53 -2.35 -16.87
N HIS A 77 -12.22 -2.56 -16.68
CA HIS A 77 -11.65 -3.32 -15.56
C HIS A 77 -11.48 -2.46 -14.29
N GLU A 78 -11.40 -1.15 -14.44
CA GLU A 78 -11.18 -0.18 -13.36
C GLU A 78 -12.42 0.66 -13.05
N GLN A 79 -13.41 0.70 -13.92
CA GLN A 79 -14.58 1.58 -13.87
C GLN A 79 -15.35 1.55 -12.55
N GLY A 80 -15.30 0.42 -11.84
CA GLY A 80 -16.02 0.24 -10.58
C GLY A 80 -15.33 0.86 -9.36
N PHE A 81 -14.03 1.17 -9.45
CA PHE A 81 -13.22 1.54 -8.28
C PHE A 81 -12.11 2.57 -8.54
N THR A 82 -12.00 3.09 -9.76
CA THR A 82 -10.96 4.06 -10.14
C THR A 82 -11.58 5.36 -10.63
N TRP A 83 -11.07 6.46 -10.12
CA TRP A 83 -11.39 7.83 -10.54
C TRP A 83 -10.15 8.50 -11.08
N VAL A 84 -10.29 9.26 -12.16
CA VAL A 84 -9.18 9.88 -12.90
C VAL A 84 -9.41 11.36 -13.11
N GLN A 85 -8.35 12.17 -13.00
CA GLN A 85 -8.29 13.56 -13.40
C GLN A 85 -6.90 13.85 -13.94
N ASP A 86 -6.78 14.22 -15.19
CA ASP A 86 -5.51 14.41 -15.89
C ASP A 86 -4.60 13.17 -15.78
N LYS A 87 -3.53 13.27 -15.01
CA LYS A 87 -2.57 12.19 -14.78
C LYS A 87 -2.76 11.46 -13.45
N LEU A 88 -3.61 11.99 -12.57
CA LEU A 88 -3.87 11.40 -11.28
C LEU A 88 -4.92 10.30 -11.39
N LYS A 89 -4.64 9.17 -10.77
CA LYS A 89 -5.60 8.09 -10.55
C LYS A 89 -5.82 7.90 -9.05
N VAL A 90 -7.07 7.78 -8.62
CA VAL A 90 -7.43 7.39 -7.24
C VAL A 90 -8.20 6.08 -7.31
N GLN A 91 -7.68 5.05 -6.65
CA GLN A 91 -8.33 3.73 -6.56
C GLN A 91 -8.83 3.48 -5.14
N LEU A 92 -10.06 3.03 -5.00
CA LEU A 92 -10.66 2.75 -3.71
C LEU A 92 -10.80 1.24 -3.48
N VAL A 93 -10.43 0.81 -2.27
CA VAL A 93 -10.58 -0.56 -1.78
C VAL A 93 -11.38 -0.53 -0.48
N ARG A 94 -12.29 -1.50 -0.29
CA ARG A 94 -13.11 -1.61 0.92
C ARG A 94 -12.90 -2.91 1.69
N PRO A 95 -13.28 -3.00 2.97
CA PRO A 95 -13.34 -4.27 3.67
C PRO A 95 -14.47 -5.15 3.12
N PHE A 96 -14.40 -6.44 3.43
CA PHE A 96 -15.53 -7.33 3.16
C PHE A 96 -16.76 -6.86 3.95
N HIS A 97 -17.91 -6.82 3.25
CA HIS A 97 -19.19 -6.55 3.86
C HIS A 97 -20.25 -7.46 3.24
N PRO A 98 -21.00 -8.19 4.04
CA PRO A 98 -21.99 -9.15 3.52
C PRO A 98 -23.17 -8.48 2.78
N PHE A 99 -23.38 -7.17 3.06
CA PHE A 99 -24.46 -6.39 2.44
C PHE A 99 -23.85 -5.15 1.74
N PRO A 100 -23.25 -5.31 0.55
CA PRO A 100 -22.64 -4.20 -0.17
C PRO A 100 -23.69 -3.13 -0.51
N LYS A 101 -23.27 -1.86 -0.42
CA LYS A 101 -24.11 -0.71 -0.78
C LYS A 101 -23.59 -0.07 -2.07
N PRO A 102 -24.46 0.36 -2.99
CA PRO A 102 -24.05 1.16 -4.13
C PRO A 102 -23.46 2.50 -3.70
N PRO A 103 -22.41 3.02 -4.35
CA PRO A 103 -21.59 2.38 -5.40
C PRO A 103 -20.49 1.48 -4.85
N ALA A 104 -20.41 1.31 -3.53
CA ALA A 104 -19.35 0.59 -2.84
C ALA A 104 -19.34 -0.92 -3.12
N ASP A 105 -20.44 -1.48 -3.59
CA ASP A 105 -20.54 -2.90 -3.96
C ASP A 105 -19.64 -3.31 -5.12
N ARG A 106 -19.13 -2.33 -5.89
CA ARG A 106 -18.19 -2.55 -6.99
C ARG A 106 -16.72 -2.38 -6.57
N LEU A 107 -16.46 -1.90 -5.38
CA LEU A 107 -15.09 -1.71 -4.91
C LEU A 107 -14.43 -3.06 -4.59
N PRO A 108 -13.14 -3.25 -4.94
CA PRO A 108 -12.36 -4.40 -4.53
C PRO A 108 -12.37 -4.56 -3.01
N VAL A 109 -12.20 -5.79 -2.54
CA VAL A 109 -12.27 -6.14 -1.12
C VAL A 109 -10.90 -6.58 -0.62
N ASN A 110 -10.47 -6.00 0.49
CA ASN A 110 -9.38 -6.52 1.30
C ASN A 110 -9.76 -6.41 2.78
N ASN A 111 -9.79 -7.55 3.48
CA ASN A 111 -10.25 -7.63 4.87
C ASN A 111 -9.41 -6.79 5.83
N LEU A 112 -8.13 -6.53 5.49
CA LEU A 112 -7.25 -5.68 6.30
C LEU A 112 -7.66 -4.20 6.31
N ILE A 113 -8.49 -3.75 5.37
CA ILE A 113 -8.93 -2.36 5.33
C ILE A 113 -9.64 -1.97 6.63
N SER A 114 -10.39 -2.88 7.26
CA SER A 114 -11.06 -2.62 8.55
C SER A 114 -10.09 -2.38 9.71
N GLU A 115 -8.85 -2.84 9.60
CA GLU A 115 -7.83 -2.73 10.65
C GLU A 115 -6.89 -1.53 10.47
N LEU A 116 -6.94 -0.85 9.31
CA LEU A 116 -6.03 0.26 8.99
C LEU A 116 -6.08 1.41 9.99
N SER A 117 -7.19 1.62 10.70
CA SER A 117 -7.30 2.63 11.74
C SER A 117 -6.27 2.47 12.86
N ARG A 118 -5.79 1.25 13.11
CA ARG A 118 -4.75 0.93 14.10
C ARG A 118 -3.34 1.07 13.56
N TYR A 119 -3.18 0.92 12.24
CA TYR A 119 -1.91 0.84 11.54
C TYR A 119 -1.77 1.97 10.53
N ARG A 120 -1.95 3.21 10.99
CA ARG A 120 -1.83 4.40 10.15
C ARG A 120 -1.06 5.49 10.87
N TRP A 121 -0.45 6.36 10.09
CA TRP A 121 0.12 7.61 10.57
C TRP A 121 -0.45 8.78 9.79
N LEU A 122 -0.55 9.91 10.44
CA LEU A 122 -0.92 11.16 9.81
C LEU A 122 0.29 11.68 9.04
N VAL A 123 0.15 11.92 7.75
CA VAL A 123 1.19 12.48 6.89
C VAL A 123 1.12 14.00 6.94
N ALA A 124 2.29 14.64 7.05
CA ALA A 124 2.45 16.09 6.96
C ALA A 124 3.65 16.40 6.07
N PHE A 125 3.69 17.59 5.47
CA PHE A 125 4.87 18.05 4.74
C PHE A 125 5.89 18.71 5.67
N GLU A 126 7.18 18.63 5.30
CA GLU A 126 8.26 19.31 6.04
C GLU A 126 8.04 20.81 6.18
N GLU A 127 7.41 21.43 5.20
CA GLU A 127 7.10 22.86 5.17
C GLU A 127 6.01 23.25 6.18
N GLU A 128 5.10 22.32 6.50
CA GLU A 128 3.94 22.50 7.40
C GLU A 128 3.74 21.26 8.29
N PRO A 129 4.70 20.92 9.19
CA PRO A 129 4.67 19.65 9.93
C PRO A 129 3.48 19.53 10.89
N GLU A 130 2.90 20.66 11.32
CA GLU A 130 1.72 20.70 12.20
C GLU A 130 0.42 20.42 11.43
N ARG A 131 0.43 20.55 10.09
CA ARG A 131 -0.72 20.31 9.27
C ARG A 131 -0.80 18.86 8.83
N GLY A 132 -1.64 18.09 9.48
CA GLY A 132 -1.98 16.74 9.03
C GLY A 132 -2.78 16.77 7.73
N LEU A 133 -2.28 16.10 6.69
CA LEU A 133 -2.83 16.15 5.35
C LEU A 133 -3.76 14.97 5.06
N PHE A 134 -3.29 13.76 5.26
CA PHE A 134 -4.05 12.53 5.07
C PHE A 134 -3.45 11.39 5.89
N TRP A 135 -4.20 10.30 6.07
CA TRP A 135 -3.71 9.10 6.72
C TRP A 135 -3.06 8.17 5.69
N ALA A 136 -1.90 7.61 6.02
CA ALA A 136 -1.24 6.55 5.25
C ALA A 136 -1.03 5.31 6.12
N ALA A 137 -1.08 4.14 5.50
CA ALA A 137 -0.83 2.88 6.17
C ALA A 137 0.63 2.76 6.61
N ARG A 138 0.84 2.16 7.79
CA ARG A 138 2.15 1.86 8.35
C ARG A 138 2.77 0.61 7.71
N PRO A 139 4.10 0.43 7.83
CA PRO A 139 4.82 -0.68 7.22
C PRO A 139 4.22 -2.06 7.47
N ALA A 140 3.86 -2.41 8.70
CA ALA A 140 3.25 -3.72 9.00
C ALA A 140 1.94 -3.95 8.23
N ALA A 141 1.08 -2.92 8.15
CA ALA A 141 -0.16 -3.02 7.39
C ALA A 141 0.10 -3.14 5.88
N LEU A 142 1.09 -2.42 5.34
CA LEU A 142 1.46 -2.50 3.93
C LEU A 142 1.93 -3.91 3.57
N VAL A 143 2.80 -4.51 4.38
CA VAL A 143 3.22 -5.91 4.23
C VAL A 143 2.01 -6.85 4.22
N GLY A 144 1.11 -6.70 5.20
CA GLY A 144 -0.09 -7.53 5.29
C GLY A 144 -1.06 -7.36 4.12
N LEU A 145 -1.24 -6.14 3.61
CA LEU A 145 -2.09 -5.85 2.45
C LEU A 145 -1.56 -6.50 1.17
N LYS A 146 -0.24 -6.42 0.96
CA LYS A 146 0.42 -7.02 -0.19
C LYS A 146 0.46 -8.55 -0.10
N GLU A 147 0.71 -9.12 1.09
CA GLU A 147 0.57 -10.56 1.34
C GLU A 147 -0.84 -11.05 0.99
N ALA A 148 -1.87 -10.34 1.44
CA ALA A 148 -3.25 -10.70 1.17
C ALA A 148 -3.68 -10.54 -0.30
N ALA A 149 -2.99 -9.69 -1.07
CA ALA A 149 -3.24 -9.48 -2.50
C ALA A 149 -2.49 -10.47 -3.39
N PHE A 150 -1.36 -11.02 -2.92
CA PHE A 150 -0.49 -11.90 -3.70
C PHE A 150 -1.24 -13.12 -4.26
N GLY A 151 -0.99 -13.41 -5.53
CA GLY A 151 -1.61 -14.54 -6.24
C GLY A 151 -3.08 -14.36 -6.61
N ARG A 152 -3.71 -13.23 -6.24
CA ARG A 152 -5.06 -12.92 -6.69
C ARG A 152 -5.06 -12.51 -8.17
N THR A 153 -6.13 -12.88 -8.87
CA THR A 153 -6.34 -12.43 -10.25
C THR A 153 -7.06 -11.08 -10.24
N ARG A 154 -6.51 -10.10 -10.93
CA ARG A 154 -7.16 -8.80 -11.15
C ARG A 154 -8.36 -8.96 -12.09
N PRO A 155 -9.30 -8.00 -12.12
CA PRO A 155 -10.38 -7.98 -13.12
C PRO A 155 -9.88 -8.02 -14.57
N SER A 156 -8.66 -7.57 -14.83
CA SER A 156 -7.96 -7.68 -16.12
C SER A 156 -7.55 -9.12 -16.51
N GLY A 157 -7.65 -10.07 -15.59
CA GLY A 157 -7.12 -11.42 -15.77
C GLY A 157 -5.64 -11.56 -15.39
N GLU A 158 -4.97 -10.46 -15.08
CA GLU A 158 -3.58 -10.45 -14.65
C GLU A 158 -3.45 -10.94 -13.21
N ARG A 159 -2.46 -11.79 -12.95
CA ARG A 159 -2.14 -12.25 -11.61
C ARG A 159 -1.30 -11.22 -10.87
N VAL A 160 -1.61 -10.99 -9.59
CA VAL A 160 -0.88 -10.04 -8.73
C VAL A 160 0.31 -10.77 -8.12
N ASP A 161 1.44 -10.79 -8.82
CA ASP A 161 2.66 -11.44 -8.36
C ASP A 161 3.80 -10.41 -8.11
N ARG A 162 3.67 -9.19 -8.66
CA ARG A 162 4.74 -8.18 -8.68
C ARG A 162 4.87 -7.32 -7.43
N ASP A 163 3.92 -7.40 -6.50
CA ASP A 163 3.91 -6.49 -5.34
C ASP A 163 4.87 -6.94 -4.22
N PHE A 164 5.60 -8.06 -4.39
CA PHE A 164 6.49 -8.57 -3.36
C PHE A 164 7.86 -7.89 -3.30
N SER A 165 8.27 -7.15 -4.32
CA SER A 165 9.44 -6.27 -4.22
C SER A 165 9.24 -5.19 -3.15
N ASP A 166 8.05 -4.57 -3.09
CA ASP A 166 7.72 -3.62 -2.04
C ASP A 166 7.76 -4.25 -0.65
N VAL A 167 7.33 -5.52 -0.52
CA VAL A 167 7.44 -6.26 0.75
C VAL A 167 8.90 -6.42 1.15
N VAL A 168 9.79 -6.81 0.23
CA VAL A 168 11.22 -6.95 0.50
C VAL A 168 11.82 -5.62 0.98
N LEU A 169 11.52 -4.51 0.28
CA LEU A 169 12.02 -3.19 0.65
C LEU A 169 11.55 -2.75 2.04
N LEU A 170 10.27 -2.99 2.36
CA LEU A 170 9.73 -2.71 3.69
C LEU A 170 10.38 -3.57 4.77
N LEU A 171 10.55 -4.88 4.53
CA LEU A 171 11.18 -5.78 5.50
C LEU A 171 12.66 -5.49 5.70
N GLU A 172 13.38 -5.05 4.66
CA GLU A 172 14.80 -4.72 4.75
C GLU A 172 15.05 -3.41 5.50
N ASN A 173 14.20 -2.41 5.28
CA ASN A 173 14.46 -1.04 5.76
C ASN A 173 13.64 -0.66 7.00
N GLU A 174 12.55 -1.36 7.31
CA GLU A 174 11.61 -1.04 8.37
C GLU A 174 11.37 -2.22 9.34
N SER A 175 12.25 -3.24 9.38
CA SER A 175 12.05 -4.46 10.18
C SER A 175 11.81 -4.17 11.67
N GLU A 176 12.63 -3.33 12.30
CA GLU A 176 12.48 -2.95 13.72
C GLU A 176 11.11 -2.30 13.96
N ARG A 177 10.71 -1.35 13.11
CA ARG A 177 9.41 -0.68 13.22
C ARG A 177 8.25 -1.64 13.00
N ILE A 178 8.35 -2.52 12.01
CA ILE A 178 7.34 -3.55 11.77
C ILE A 178 7.18 -4.43 13.01
N SER A 179 8.29 -4.84 13.63
CA SER A 179 8.29 -5.67 14.84
C SER A 179 7.63 -4.97 16.02
N GLU A 180 7.93 -3.68 16.22
CA GLU A 180 7.27 -2.84 17.23
C GLU A 180 5.77 -2.72 16.98
N GLU A 181 5.37 -2.45 15.73
CA GLU A 181 3.96 -2.29 15.35
C GLU A 181 3.13 -3.55 15.61
N VAL A 182 3.72 -4.74 15.47
CA VAL A 182 3.01 -6.01 15.65
C VAL A 182 3.21 -6.64 17.03
N ALA A 183 3.98 -6.02 17.94
CA ALA A 183 4.33 -6.59 19.24
C ALA A 183 3.09 -7.00 20.08
N GLY A 184 2.00 -6.23 20.00
CA GLY A 184 0.74 -6.49 20.70
C GLY A 184 -0.36 -7.15 19.86
N ASP A 185 -0.09 -7.46 18.57
CA ASP A 185 -1.11 -7.97 17.65
C ASP A 185 -0.65 -9.28 16.97
N GLY A 186 -1.08 -10.41 17.54
CA GLY A 186 -0.74 -11.73 17.02
C GLY A 186 -1.27 -12.00 15.61
N ALA A 187 -2.39 -11.39 15.22
CA ALA A 187 -2.97 -11.58 13.89
C ALA A 187 -2.10 -10.86 12.84
N MET A 188 -1.73 -9.61 13.08
CA MET A 188 -0.85 -8.85 12.18
C MET A 188 0.55 -9.45 12.15
N ARG A 189 1.10 -9.85 13.30
CA ARG A 189 2.37 -10.59 13.37
C ARG A 189 2.37 -11.84 12.50
N SER A 190 1.28 -12.63 12.55
CA SER A 190 1.12 -13.84 11.71
C SER A 190 1.09 -13.51 10.21
N ARG A 191 0.52 -12.37 9.80
CA ARG A 191 0.51 -11.92 8.41
C ARG A 191 1.90 -11.51 7.93
N VAL A 192 2.61 -10.71 8.72
CA VAL A 192 3.99 -10.31 8.42
C VAL A 192 4.91 -11.54 8.33
N ARG A 193 4.81 -12.45 9.31
CA ARG A 193 5.56 -13.71 9.26
C ARG A 193 5.25 -14.52 8.01
N ARG A 194 3.99 -14.64 7.61
CA ARG A 194 3.58 -15.35 6.39
C ARG A 194 4.14 -14.70 5.13
N ALA A 195 4.16 -13.36 5.04
CA ALA A 195 4.78 -12.67 3.91
C ALA A 195 6.27 -13.01 3.79
N ALA A 196 7.01 -13.02 4.91
CA ALA A 196 8.41 -13.39 4.95
C ALA A 196 8.62 -14.89 4.61
N GLN A 197 7.78 -15.77 5.13
CA GLN A 197 7.83 -17.20 4.80
C GLN A 197 7.57 -17.46 3.31
N ARG A 198 6.61 -16.80 2.70
CA ARG A 198 6.37 -16.89 1.25
C ARG A 198 7.58 -16.48 0.43
N LEU A 199 8.25 -15.39 0.82
CA LEU A 199 9.47 -14.93 0.17
C LEU A 199 10.64 -15.93 0.30
N SER A 200 10.69 -16.74 1.37
CA SER A 200 11.75 -17.71 1.59
C SER A 200 11.41 -19.12 1.08
N GLU A 201 10.14 -19.49 0.97
CA GLU A 201 9.69 -20.86 0.73
C GLU A 201 8.94 -21.06 -0.59
N GLU A 202 8.30 -19.98 -1.12
CA GLU A 202 7.53 -20.05 -2.38
C GLU A 202 8.37 -19.54 -3.57
N PRO A 203 8.84 -20.39 -4.51
CA PRO A 203 9.67 -19.95 -5.63
C PRO A 203 9.06 -18.82 -6.45
N VAL A 204 7.74 -18.86 -6.68
CA VAL A 204 7.03 -17.82 -7.45
C VAL A 204 7.12 -16.45 -6.76
N ALA A 205 7.03 -16.38 -5.44
CA ALA A 205 7.15 -15.13 -4.68
C ALA A 205 8.59 -14.60 -4.74
N THR A 206 9.57 -15.48 -4.52
CA THR A 206 11.00 -15.14 -4.56
C THR A 206 11.41 -14.67 -5.96
N GLU A 207 11.09 -15.43 -7.01
CA GLU A 207 11.43 -15.09 -8.39
C GLU A 207 10.77 -13.78 -8.84
N SER A 208 9.51 -13.55 -8.43
CA SER A 208 8.82 -12.31 -8.72
C SER A 208 9.50 -11.11 -8.06
N ALA A 209 9.81 -11.21 -6.76
CA ALA A 209 10.52 -10.16 -6.03
C ALA A 209 11.90 -9.87 -6.64
N VAL A 210 12.68 -10.90 -6.94
CA VAL A 210 14.01 -10.77 -7.56
C VAL A 210 13.91 -10.06 -8.91
N ARG A 211 12.99 -10.46 -9.77
CA ARG A 211 12.79 -9.85 -11.08
C ARG A 211 12.43 -8.37 -10.96
N GLU A 212 11.53 -8.02 -10.07
CA GLU A 212 11.08 -6.63 -9.88
C GLU A 212 12.16 -5.75 -9.24
N LEU A 213 12.96 -6.26 -8.29
CA LEU A 213 14.09 -5.55 -7.70
C LEU A 213 15.16 -5.20 -8.75
N VAL A 214 15.42 -6.10 -9.69
CA VAL A 214 16.32 -5.83 -10.81
C VAL A 214 15.69 -4.85 -11.81
N ALA A 215 14.42 -5.05 -12.17
CA ALA A 215 13.73 -4.20 -13.14
C ALA A 215 13.57 -2.74 -12.65
N SER A 216 13.43 -2.53 -11.35
CA SER A 216 13.33 -1.21 -10.72
C SER A 216 14.68 -0.56 -10.37
N GLY A 217 15.80 -1.25 -10.60
CA GLY A 217 17.14 -0.76 -10.32
C GLY A 217 17.56 -0.80 -8.85
N HIS A 218 16.82 -1.52 -8.00
CA HIS A 218 17.20 -1.74 -6.59
C HIS A 218 18.36 -2.74 -6.45
N SER A 219 18.59 -3.54 -7.46
CA SER A 219 19.71 -4.48 -7.54
C SER A 219 20.24 -4.51 -8.98
N GLU A 220 21.55 -4.59 -9.13
CA GLU A 220 22.18 -4.66 -10.46
C GLU A 220 22.03 -6.05 -11.08
N THR A 221 21.97 -7.07 -10.27
CA THR A 221 21.93 -8.47 -10.70
C THR A 221 20.87 -9.29 -9.98
N PRO A 222 20.36 -10.39 -10.59
CA PRO A 222 19.46 -11.32 -9.92
C PRO A 222 20.06 -11.95 -8.65
N ARG A 223 21.38 -12.14 -8.62
CA ARG A 223 22.08 -12.70 -7.44
C ARG A 223 22.06 -11.72 -6.27
N GLU A 224 22.29 -10.46 -6.53
CA GLU A 224 22.21 -9.40 -5.52
C GLU A 224 20.77 -9.25 -5.01
N ALA A 225 19.79 -9.21 -5.91
CA ALA A 225 18.37 -9.18 -5.54
C ALA A 225 17.98 -10.39 -4.66
N ALA A 226 18.44 -11.60 -5.00
CA ALA A 226 18.19 -12.79 -4.17
C ALA A 226 18.82 -12.66 -2.78
N SER A 227 20.02 -12.09 -2.67
CA SER A 227 20.67 -11.84 -1.38
C SER A 227 19.89 -10.80 -0.55
N THR A 228 19.31 -9.79 -1.19
CA THR A 228 18.44 -8.78 -0.55
C THR A 228 17.18 -9.44 0.00
N VAL A 229 16.50 -10.29 -0.78
CA VAL A 229 15.35 -11.07 -0.31
C VAL A 229 15.70 -11.92 0.91
N GLU A 230 16.83 -12.63 0.87
CA GLU A 230 17.28 -13.48 1.97
C GLU A 230 17.58 -12.67 3.25
N ARG A 231 18.25 -11.51 3.13
CA ARG A 231 18.53 -10.64 4.29
C ARG A 231 17.24 -10.12 4.90
N ALA A 232 16.34 -9.57 4.08
CA ALA A 232 15.06 -9.01 4.52
C ALA A 232 14.21 -10.05 5.26
N THR A 233 14.08 -11.24 4.72
CA THR A 233 13.31 -12.32 5.35
C THR A 233 13.95 -12.83 6.64
N ARG A 234 15.29 -12.97 6.68
CA ARG A 234 16.01 -13.41 7.87
C ARG A 234 15.90 -12.39 9.01
N ALA A 235 16.04 -11.10 8.71
CA ALA A 235 15.92 -10.03 9.70
C ALA A 235 14.58 -10.10 10.41
N ILE A 236 13.48 -10.03 9.68
CA ILE A 236 12.14 -10.00 10.27
C ILE A 236 11.76 -11.31 10.96
N LEU A 237 12.12 -12.48 10.41
CA LEU A 237 11.84 -13.76 11.04
C LEU A 237 12.60 -13.94 12.36
N GLY A 238 13.82 -13.37 12.47
CA GLY A 238 14.58 -13.31 13.72
C GLY A 238 13.92 -12.43 14.78
N GLU A 239 13.40 -11.28 14.39
CA GLU A 239 12.75 -10.33 15.31
C GLU A 239 11.35 -10.78 15.76
N LEU A 240 10.63 -11.57 14.96
CA LEU A 240 9.29 -12.05 15.28
C LEU A 240 9.26 -13.38 16.06
N GLN A 241 10.42 -13.90 16.49
CA GLN A 241 10.47 -15.06 17.38
C GLN A 241 10.04 -14.70 18.80
#